data_979e77aee181cf6f5e2eba8cdf9ee9f0
#
_entry.id   979e77aee181cf6f5e2eba8cdf9ee9f0
#
_cell.length_a   1.000
_cell.length_b   1.000
_cell.length_c   1.000
_cell.angle_alpha   90.00
_cell.angle_beta   90.00
_cell.angle_gamma   90.00
#
_symmetry.space_group_name_H-M   'P 1'
#
loop_
_entity.id
_entity.type
_entity.pdbx_description
1 polymer ?
#
loop_
_entity_poly.entity_id
_entity_poly.type
_entity_poly.pdbx_seq_one_letter_code
_entity_poly.pdbx_strand_id
1 'polypeptide(L)'
;LCGWVGAQRDQQDLLVCMITYTLLFSLTVTSFFSMPVTRYLADMLYEEQEQTILPSFWGSSSLMLVLGCTLYGLFLLVSGANLLQGLLCLWLFAEMIVNWNAMSYLTAIKDYRGILCSFLAAIALAFGLGFVLVLLLGCPVLEGMLFAVTMGYGLMMVWDVVLLYRYFPQSDESPWTFLRWVDAFLPLAFTGLCTNIGL
;
A
#
# COMPACT_ATOMS: atom_id res chain seq x y z
N LEU A 1 1.07 0.41 23.17
CA LEU A 1 0.58 -0.94 23.46
C LEU A 1 1.71 -1.88 23.89
N CYS A 2 2.78 -2.03 23.12
CA CYS A 2 3.89 -2.92 23.48
C CYS A 2 4.50 -2.66 24.86
N GLY A 3 4.67 -1.40 25.25
CA GLY A 3 5.16 -1.03 26.58
C GLY A 3 4.21 -1.39 27.74
N TRP A 4 2.90 -1.47 27.46
CA TRP A 4 1.88 -1.86 28.47
C TRP A 4 1.77 -3.36 28.66
N VAL A 5 2.18 -4.13 27.65
CA VAL A 5 2.07 -5.60 27.64
C VAL A 5 3.35 -6.27 28.15
N GLY A 6 4.38 -5.49 28.52
CA GLY A 6 5.64 -6.03 29.04
C GLY A 6 6.48 -6.78 28.00
N ALA A 7 6.28 -6.48 26.70
CA ALA A 7 7.10 -7.03 25.63
C ALA A 7 8.57 -6.68 25.84
N GLN A 8 9.46 -7.64 25.64
CA GLN A 8 10.91 -7.40 25.67
C GLN A 8 11.28 -6.34 24.62
N ARG A 9 12.22 -5.46 24.95
CA ARG A 9 12.68 -4.38 24.03
C ARG A 9 13.05 -4.90 22.64
N ASP A 10 13.72 -6.03 22.60
CA ASP A 10 14.14 -6.67 21.35
C ASP A 10 12.95 -7.02 20.41
N GLN A 11 11.82 -7.46 20.99
CA GLN A 11 10.61 -7.75 20.21
C GLN A 11 9.93 -6.47 19.68
N GLN A 12 9.98 -5.39 20.47
CA GLN A 12 9.44 -4.10 20.05
C GLN A 12 10.27 -3.52 18.90
N ASP A 13 11.59 -3.56 19.03
CA ASP A 13 12.51 -3.06 18.02
C ASP A 13 12.38 -3.86 16.73
N LEU A 14 12.25 -5.19 16.82
CA LEU A 14 12.02 -6.06 15.67
C LEU A 14 10.69 -5.72 14.96
N LEU A 15 9.60 -5.54 15.69
CA LEU A 15 8.30 -5.16 15.13
C LEU A 15 8.37 -3.84 14.38
N VAL A 16 8.97 -2.83 15.00
CA VAL A 16 9.15 -1.50 14.40
C VAL A 16 10.01 -1.59 13.14
N CYS A 17 11.11 -2.33 13.19
CA CYS A 17 11.95 -2.56 12.01
C CYS A 17 11.16 -3.24 10.87
N MET A 18 10.43 -4.32 11.15
CA MET A 18 9.66 -5.04 10.12
C MET A 18 8.63 -4.13 9.45
N ILE A 19 7.85 -3.39 10.24
CA ILE A 19 6.86 -2.44 9.71
C ILE A 19 7.54 -1.32 8.92
N THR A 20 8.61 -0.74 9.46
CA THR A 20 9.32 0.38 8.82
C THR A 20 9.92 -0.04 7.48
N TYR A 21 10.59 -1.19 7.41
CA TYR A 21 11.14 -1.69 6.15
C TYR A 21 10.04 -2.01 5.13
N THR A 22 8.93 -2.60 5.56
CA THR A 22 7.78 -2.84 4.68
C THR A 22 7.25 -1.54 4.08
N LEU A 23 7.09 -0.50 4.91
CA LEU A 23 6.65 0.83 4.47
C LEU A 23 7.65 1.48 3.50
N LEU A 24 8.93 1.46 3.81
CA LEU A 24 9.98 2.04 2.97
C LEU A 24 10.07 1.36 1.60
N PHE A 25 10.06 0.03 1.57
CA PHE A 25 10.08 -0.71 0.31
C PHE A 25 8.83 -0.46 -0.52
N SER A 26 7.64 -0.45 0.10
CA SER A 26 6.39 -0.16 -0.62
C SER A 26 6.39 1.25 -1.20
N LEU A 27 6.86 2.24 -0.45
CA LEU A 27 6.99 3.62 -0.91
C LEU A 27 8.00 3.75 -2.05
N THR A 28 9.13 3.04 -1.98
CA THR A 28 10.16 3.05 -3.03
C THR A 28 9.62 2.50 -4.34
N VAL A 29 8.91 1.37 -4.31
CA VAL A 29 8.30 0.77 -5.50
C VAL A 29 7.21 1.68 -6.08
N THR A 30 6.32 2.20 -5.26
CA THR A 30 5.23 3.07 -5.73
C THR A 30 5.74 4.42 -6.22
N SER A 31 6.82 4.96 -5.66
CA SER A 31 7.45 6.21 -6.09
C SER A 31 7.89 6.16 -7.57
N PHE A 32 8.39 5.02 -8.01
CA PHE A 32 8.77 4.84 -9.41
C PHE A 32 7.60 5.04 -10.36
N PHE A 33 6.41 4.58 -9.99
CA PHE A 33 5.22 4.65 -10.81
C PHE A 33 4.35 5.89 -10.55
N SER A 34 4.54 6.58 -9.42
CA SER A 34 3.67 7.67 -8.98
C SER A 34 3.60 8.82 -9.99
N MET A 35 4.73 9.24 -10.56
CA MET A 35 4.77 10.33 -11.54
C MET A 35 4.07 9.99 -12.86
N PRO A 36 4.34 8.83 -13.52
CA PRO A 36 3.60 8.42 -14.70
C PRO A 36 2.10 8.25 -14.43
N VAL A 37 1.72 7.65 -13.30
CA VAL A 37 0.31 7.46 -12.92
C VAL A 37 -0.39 8.79 -12.73
N THR A 38 0.21 9.71 -11.98
CA THR A 38 -0.39 11.04 -11.72
C THR A 38 -0.55 11.84 -13.01
N ARG A 39 0.44 11.75 -13.91
CA ARG A 39 0.36 12.43 -15.22
C ARG A 39 -0.73 11.84 -16.09
N TYR A 40 -0.77 10.52 -16.22
CA TYR A 40 -1.82 9.82 -16.95
C TYR A 40 -3.21 10.20 -16.43
N LEU A 41 -3.39 10.17 -15.12
CA LEU A 41 -4.65 10.52 -14.47
C LEU A 41 -5.09 11.96 -14.75
N ALA A 42 -4.14 12.91 -14.70
CA ALA A 42 -4.41 14.31 -14.98
C ALA A 42 -4.87 14.51 -16.45
N ASP A 43 -4.23 13.81 -17.40
CA ASP A 43 -4.58 13.91 -18.81
C ASP A 43 -5.95 13.25 -19.10
N MET A 44 -6.24 12.08 -18.52
CA MET A 44 -7.54 11.40 -18.67
C MET A 44 -8.70 12.21 -18.03
N LEU A 45 -8.47 12.84 -16.90
CA LEU A 45 -9.45 13.73 -16.30
C LEU A 45 -9.67 15.01 -17.13
N TYR A 46 -8.62 15.52 -17.76
CA TYR A 46 -8.73 16.69 -18.65
C TYR A 46 -9.47 16.35 -19.95
N GLU A 47 -9.29 15.15 -20.48
CA GLU A 47 -9.95 14.66 -21.70
C GLU A 47 -11.38 14.13 -21.42
N GLU A 48 -11.85 14.19 -20.17
CA GLU A 48 -13.16 13.65 -19.74
C GLU A 48 -13.32 12.12 -20.01
N GLN A 49 -12.20 11.40 -20.08
CA GLN A 49 -12.18 9.95 -20.30
C GLN A 49 -12.18 9.16 -18.97
N GLU A 50 -13.18 9.41 -18.13
CA GLU A 50 -13.28 8.79 -16.81
C GLU A 50 -13.37 7.25 -16.85
N GLN A 51 -13.83 6.70 -17.96
CA GLN A 51 -13.98 5.25 -18.17
C GLN A 51 -12.65 4.49 -18.18
N THR A 52 -11.53 5.16 -18.51
CA THR A 52 -10.20 4.54 -18.57
C THR A 52 -9.49 4.51 -17.21
N ILE A 53 -9.98 5.29 -16.24
CA ILE A 53 -9.30 5.52 -14.97
C ILE A 53 -9.31 4.25 -14.10
N LEU A 54 -10.46 3.60 -13.93
CA LEU A 54 -10.57 2.40 -13.10
C LEU A 54 -9.76 1.20 -13.66
N PRO A 55 -9.80 0.89 -14.98
CA PRO A 55 -8.91 -0.10 -15.56
C PRO A 55 -7.43 0.23 -15.38
N SER A 56 -7.02 1.50 -15.51
CA SER A 56 -5.63 1.91 -15.30
C SER A 56 -5.15 1.72 -13.85
N PHE A 57 -6.04 1.92 -12.88
CA PHE A 57 -5.76 1.63 -11.46
C PHE A 57 -5.39 0.15 -11.26
N TRP A 58 -6.17 -0.78 -11.81
CA TRP A 58 -5.87 -2.20 -11.71
C TRP A 58 -4.62 -2.60 -12.49
N GLY A 59 -4.41 -2.01 -13.67
CA GLY A 59 -3.20 -2.23 -14.47
C GLY A 59 -1.94 -1.77 -13.74
N SER A 60 -1.92 -0.55 -13.24
CA SER A 60 -0.78 -0.01 -12.48
C SER A 60 -0.53 -0.77 -11.17
N SER A 61 -1.60 -1.07 -10.41
CA SER A 61 -1.50 -1.85 -9.16
C SER A 61 -0.92 -3.25 -9.42
N SER A 62 -1.39 -3.94 -10.48
CA SER A 62 -0.89 -5.27 -10.84
C SER A 62 0.59 -5.26 -11.18
N LEU A 63 1.04 -4.26 -11.94
CA LEU A 63 2.44 -4.11 -12.31
C LEU A 63 3.32 -3.83 -11.09
N MET A 64 2.90 -2.91 -10.22
CA MET A 64 3.60 -2.59 -8.97
C MET A 64 3.65 -3.79 -8.03
N LEU A 65 2.55 -4.57 -7.92
CA LEU A 65 2.50 -5.78 -7.09
C LEU A 65 3.46 -6.85 -7.60
N VAL A 66 3.47 -7.15 -8.89
CA VAL A 66 4.36 -8.18 -9.45
C VAL A 66 5.83 -7.81 -9.21
N LEU A 67 6.23 -6.59 -9.56
CA LEU A 67 7.61 -6.12 -9.38
C LEU A 67 7.97 -6.00 -7.89
N GLY A 68 7.10 -5.37 -7.11
CA GLY A 68 7.34 -5.10 -5.70
C GLY A 68 7.39 -6.38 -4.86
N CYS A 69 6.39 -7.27 -4.99
CA CYS A 69 6.38 -8.52 -4.24
C CYS A 69 7.54 -9.45 -4.61
N THR A 70 8.00 -9.43 -5.87
CA THR A 70 9.19 -10.19 -6.28
C THR A 70 10.44 -9.65 -5.58
N LEU A 71 10.68 -8.34 -5.62
CA LEU A 71 11.85 -7.72 -5.00
C LEU A 71 11.82 -7.85 -3.47
N TYR A 72 10.67 -7.55 -2.86
CA TYR A 72 10.52 -7.63 -1.42
C TYR A 72 10.55 -9.07 -0.91
N GLY A 73 9.98 -10.02 -1.65
CA GLY A 73 10.06 -11.43 -1.34
C GLY A 73 11.50 -11.95 -1.34
N LEU A 74 12.30 -11.56 -2.33
CA LEU A 74 13.74 -11.87 -2.36
C LEU A 74 14.48 -11.29 -1.14
N PHE A 75 14.17 -10.05 -0.77
CA PHE A 75 14.72 -9.43 0.44
C PHE A 75 14.34 -10.22 1.71
N LEU A 76 13.09 -10.65 1.86
CA LEU A 76 12.64 -11.44 3.00
C LEU A 76 13.34 -12.80 3.08
N LEU A 77 13.60 -13.46 1.96
CA LEU A 77 14.34 -14.73 1.93
C LEU A 77 15.77 -14.58 2.47
N VAL A 78 16.42 -13.45 2.22
CA VAL A 78 17.78 -13.16 2.69
C VAL A 78 17.79 -12.69 4.14
N SER A 79 16.71 -12.08 4.63
CA SER A 79 16.62 -11.50 5.98
C SER A 79 16.59 -12.52 7.12
N GLY A 80 16.31 -13.80 6.82
CA GLY A 80 16.24 -14.85 7.84
C GLY A 80 15.01 -14.75 8.75
N ALA A 81 13.97 -14.01 8.37
CA ALA A 81 12.72 -13.91 9.10
C ALA A 81 11.99 -15.27 9.16
N ASN A 82 11.24 -15.52 10.24
CA ASN A 82 10.37 -16.69 10.32
C ASN A 82 9.35 -16.67 9.19
N LEU A 83 8.98 -17.83 8.67
CA LEU A 83 8.05 -17.96 7.54
C LEU A 83 6.74 -17.21 7.77
N LEU A 84 6.15 -17.33 8.98
CA LEU A 84 4.90 -16.63 9.32
C LEU A 84 5.07 -15.11 9.31
N GLN A 85 6.15 -14.61 9.90
CA GLN A 85 6.46 -13.18 9.93
C GLN A 85 6.74 -12.66 8.52
N GLY A 86 7.48 -13.40 7.71
CA GLY A 86 7.74 -13.07 6.31
C GLY A 86 6.45 -12.99 5.46
N LEU A 87 5.55 -13.95 5.63
CA LEU A 87 4.25 -13.93 4.94
C LEU A 87 3.37 -12.76 5.36
N LEU A 88 3.33 -12.43 6.66
CA LEU A 88 2.58 -11.26 7.15
C LEU A 88 3.18 -9.94 6.62
N CYS A 89 4.51 -9.83 6.59
CA CYS A 89 5.17 -8.66 6.01
C CYS A 89 4.92 -8.54 4.50
N LEU A 90 4.94 -9.66 3.76
CA LEU A 90 4.65 -9.67 2.33
C LEU A 90 3.19 -9.28 2.06
N TRP A 91 2.26 -9.76 2.90
CA TRP A 91 0.85 -9.38 2.81
C TRP A 91 0.65 -7.89 3.09
N LEU A 92 1.20 -7.39 4.21
CA LEU A 92 1.18 -5.97 4.53
C LEU A 92 1.79 -5.12 3.40
N PHE A 93 2.89 -5.58 2.81
CA PHE A 93 3.54 -4.91 1.69
C PHE A 93 2.63 -4.79 0.47
N ALA A 94 1.92 -5.87 0.11
CA ALA A 94 0.97 -5.87 -1.00
C ALA A 94 -0.19 -4.89 -0.77
N GLU A 95 -0.76 -4.88 0.44
CA GLU A 95 -1.79 -3.92 0.83
C GLU A 95 -1.31 -2.48 0.74
N MET A 96 -0.07 -2.22 1.19
CA MET A 96 0.53 -0.88 1.14
C MET A 96 0.71 -0.38 -0.28
N ILE A 97 1.14 -1.22 -1.22
CA ILE A 97 1.25 -0.84 -2.65
C ILE A 97 -0.12 -0.39 -3.17
N VAL A 98 -1.18 -1.18 -2.93
CA VAL A 98 -2.53 -0.85 -3.40
C VAL A 98 -3.03 0.43 -2.73
N ASN A 99 -2.80 0.61 -1.43
CA ASN A 99 -3.17 1.82 -0.69
C ASN A 99 -2.48 3.07 -1.26
N TRP A 100 -1.16 3.04 -1.45
CA TRP A 100 -0.43 4.19 -2.02
C TRP A 100 -0.92 4.55 -3.41
N ASN A 101 -1.19 3.54 -4.25
CA ASN A 101 -1.74 3.76 -5.57
C ASN A 101 -3.16 4.35 -5.49
N ALA A 102 -4.05 3.78 -4.68
CA ALA A 102 -5.42 4.28 -4.48
C ALA A 102 -5.45 5.72 -3.97
N MET A 103 -4.58 6.06 -3.01
CA MET A 103 -4.43 7.42 -2.52
C MET A 103 -4.04 8.42 -3.62
N SER A 104 -3.19 8.01 -4.57
CA SER A 104 -2.82 8.87 -5.71
C SER A 104 -4.04 9.20 -6.57
N TYR A 105 -4.92 8.24 -6.83
CA TYR A 105 -6.17 8.44 -7.56
C TYR A 105 -7.19 9.28 -6.78
N LEU A 106 -7.39 9.00 -5.50
CA LEU A 106 -8.30 9.76 -4.62
C LEU A 106 -7.84 11.21 -4.42
N THR A 107 -6.53 11.43 -4.38
CA THR A 107 -5.93 12.78 -4.29
C THR A 107 -6.23 13.60 -5.55
N ALA A 108 -6.23 12.99 -6.73
CA ALA A 108 -6.54 13.68 -7.98
C ALA A 108 -7.98 14.20 -8.03
N ILE A 109 -8.93 13.47 -7.43
CA ILE A 109 -10.33 13.92 -7.27
C ILE A 109 -10.55 14.78 -6.01
N LYS A 110 -9.49 15.05 -5.23
CA LYS A 110 -9.50 15.89 -4.01
C LYS A 110 -10.39 15.35 -2.88
N ASP A 111 -10.62 14.03 -2.82
CA ASP A 111 -11.38 13.41 -1.71
C ASP A 111 -10.48 13.13 -0.50
N TYR A 112 -9.93 14.18 0.08
CA TYR A 112 -9.09 14.08 1.28
C TYR A 112 -9.85 13.58 2.52
N ARG A 113 -11.18 13.78 2.55
CA ARG A 113 -12.00 13.29 3.67
C ARG A 113 -12.14 11.78 3.65
N GLY A 114 -12.33 11.19 2.47
CA GLY A 114 -12.36 9.75 2.30
C GLY A 114 -11.07 9.10 2.76
N ILE A 115 -9.93 9.61 2.31
CA ILE A 115 -8.59 9.14 2.70
C ILE A 115 -8.37 9.26 4.21
N LEU A 116 -8.74 10.40 4.81
CA LEU A 116 -8.59 10.60 6.26
C LEU A 116 -9.45 9.62 7.07
N CYS A 117 -10.69 9.41 6.66
CA CYS A 117 -11.61 8.49 7.34
C CYS A 117 -11.12 7.04 7.24
N SER A 118 -10.65 6.60 6.05
CA SER A 118 -10.10 5.24 5.87
C SER A 118 -8.86 5.02 6.75
N PHE A 119 -7.97 6.00 6.81
CA PHE A 119 -6.76 5.93 7.65
C PHE A 119 -7.09 5.89 9.15
N LEU A 120 -8.01 6.72 9.63
CA LEU A 120 -8.44 6.70 11.03
C LEU A 120 -9.13 5.37 11.40
N ALA A 121 -9.96 4.84 10.51
CA ALA A 121 -10.58 3.54 10.70
C ALA A 121 -9.55 2.40 10.76
N ALA A 122 -8.53 2.43 9.89
CA ALA A 122 -7.43 1.48 9.89
C ALA A 122 -6.66 1.48 11.20
N ILE A 123 -6.30 2.66 11.70
CA ILE A 123 -5.61 2.81 13.00
C ILE A 123 -6.48 2.28 14.13
N ALA A 124 -7.75 2.66 14.19
CA ALA A 124 -8.67 2.22 15.23
C ALA A 124 -8.82 0.69 15.23
N LEU A 125 -8.93 0.07 14.05
CA LEU A 125 -9.00 -1.38 13.92
C LEU A 125 -7.69 -2.04 14.35
N ALA A 126 -6.54 -1.55 13.90
CA ALA A 126 -5.23 -2.10 14.24
C ALA A 126 -4.99 -2.07 15.77
N PHE A 127 -5.30 -0.95 16.43
CA PHE A 127 -5.19 -0.83 17.89
C PHE A 127 -6.18 -1.74 18.61
N GLY A 128 -7.45 -1.74 18.21
CA GLY A 128 -8.49 -2.56 18.83
C GLY A 128 -8.21 -4.06 18.69
N LEU A 129 -7.85 -4.50 17.48
CA LEU A 129 -7.52 -5.90 17.21
C LEU A 129 -6.23 -6.32 17.91
N GLY A 130 -5.19 -5.47 17.90
CA GLY A 130 -3.94 -5.72 18.62
C GLY A 130 -4.16 -5.87 20.14
N PHE A 131 -5.02 -5.04 20.71
CA PHE A 131 -5.41 -5.17 22.12
C PHE A 131 -6.10 -6.51 22.41
N VAL A 132 -7.06 -6.90 21.57
CA VAL A 132 -7.80 -8.17 21.72
C VAL A 132 -6.88 -9.37 21.57
N LEU A 133 -6.05 -9.41 20.52
CA LEU A 133 -5.17 -10.55 20.25
C LEU A 133 -4.12 -10.77 21.33
N VAL A 134 -3.51 -9.69 21.80
CA VAL A 134 -2.40 -9.80 22.75
C VAL A 134 -2.90 -9.95 24.20
N LEU A 135 -3.91 -9.17 24.63
CA LEU A 135 -4.37 -9.17 26.01
C LEU A 135 -5.46 -10.20 26.32
N LEU A 136 -6.38 -10.44 25.38
CA LEU A 136 -7.50 -11.37 25.61
C LEU A 136 -7.18 -12.79 25.14
N LEU A 137 -6.50 -12.93 24.00
CA LEU A 137 -6.19 -14.24 23.42
C LEU A 137 -4.78 -14.74 23.79
N GLY A 138 -3.92 -13.90 24.38
CA GLY A 138 -2.58 -14.29 24.81
C GLY A 138 -1.64 -14.65 23.65
N CYS A 139 -1.89 -14.14 22.44
CA CYS A 139 -1.02 -14.37 21.30
C CYS A 139 0.37 -13.75 21.49
N PRO A 140 1.43 -14.30 20.85
CA PRO A 140 2.75 -13.67 20.86
C PRO A 140 2.65 -12.21 20.41
N VAL A 141 3.27 -11.30 21.15
CA VAL A 141 3.13 -9.85 20.93
C VAL A 141 3.52 -9.44 19.51
N LEU A 142 4.64 -9.97 19.00
CA LEU A 142 5.15 -9.64 17.68
C LEU A 142 4.16 -10.03 16.57
N GLU A 143 3.71 -11.28 16.58
CA GLU A 143 2.85 -11.82 15.54
C GLU A 143 1.43 -11.25 15.64
N GLY A 144 0.90 -11.13 16.86
CA GLY A 144 -0.42 -10.55 17.09
C GLY A 144 -0.51 -9.08 16.69
N MET A 145 0.52 -8.29 16.96
CA MET A 145 0.57 -6.88 16.56
C MET A 145 0.80 -6.72 15.06
N LEU A 146 1.69 -7.53 14.46
CA LEU A 146 1.92 -7.50 13.03
C LEU A 146 0.64 -7.87 12.26
N PHE A 147 -0.07 -8.90 12.69
CA PHE A 147 -1.35 -9.29 12.12
C PHE A 147 -2.42 -8.19 12.28
N ALA A 148 -2.49 -7.56 13.45
CA ALA A 148 -3.45 -6.47 13.70
C ALA A 148 -3.19 -5.26 12.78
N VAL A 149 -1.94 -4.92 12.56
CA VAL A 149 -1.54 -3.84 11.62
C VAL A 149 -1.93 -4.22 10.19
N THR A 150 -1.64 -5.44 9.75
CA THR A 150 -2.03 -5.94 8.43
C THR A 150 -3.55 -5.84 8.24
N MET A 151 -4.35 -6.32 9.19
CA MET A 151 -5.82 -6.20 9.12
C MET A 151 -6.30 -4.75 9.08
N GLY A 152 -5.65 -3.83 9.79
CA GLY A 152 -5.95 -2.41 9.75
C GLY A 152 -5.74 -1.81 8.36
N TYR A 153 -4.58 -2.06 7.75
CA TYR A 153 -4.29 -1.58 6.40
C TYR A 153 -5.11 -2.30 5.32
N GLY A 154 -5.48 -3.55 5.53
CA GLY A 154 -6.43 -4.26 4.68
C GLY A 154 -7.82 -3.61 4.65
N LEU A 155 -8.32 -3.15 5.82
CA LEU A 155 -9.55 -2.37 5.88
C LEU A 155 -9.44 -1.07 5.09
N MET A 156 -8.32 -0.36 5.24
CA MET A 156 -8.05 0.87 4.47
C MET A 156 -8.07 0.59 2.97
N MET A 157 -7.39 -0.47 2.51
CA MET A 157 -7.35 -0.86 1.12
C MET A 157 -8.75 -1.10 0.55
N VAL A 158 -9.59 -1.88 1.26
CA VAL A 158 -10.96 -2.14 0.83
C VAL A 158 -11.78 -0.84 0.78
N TRP A 159 -11.63 0.02 1.78
CA TRP A 159 -12.33 1.29 1.84
C TRP A 159 -11.96 2.20 0.67
N ASP A 160 -10.67 2.39 0.42
CA ASP A 160 -10.16 3.26 -0.65
C ASP A 160 -10.56 2.72 -2.04
N VAL A 161 -10.50 1.40 -2.25
CA VAL A 161 -10.98 0.76 -3.48
C VAL A 161 -12.49 0.97 -3.67
N VAL A 162 -13.29 0.81 -2.61
CA VAL A 162 -14.75 1.08 -2.68
C VAL A 162 -15.04 2.53 -3.03
N LEU A 163 -14.26 3.48 -2.50
CA LEU A 163 -14.38 4.89 -2.87
C LEU A 163 -14.08 5.11 -4.37
N LEU A 164 -13.02 4.49 -4.91
CA LEU A 164 -12.72 4.58 -6.34
C LEU A 164 -13.87 4.05 -7.21
N TYR A 165 -14.47 2.92 -6.84
CA TYR A 165 -15.65 2.39 -7.55
C TYR A 165 -16.90 3.27 -7.46
N ARG A 166 -16.97 4.15 -6.46
CA ARG A 166 -18.08 5.13 -6.35
C ARG A 166 -17.87 6.34 -7.24
N TYR A 167 -16.62 6.75 -7.46
CA TYR A 167 -16.29 7.93 -8.24
C TYR A 167 -16.16 7.66 -9.72
N PHE A 168 -15.65 6.49 -10.08
CA PHE A 168 -15.35 6.16 -11.48
C PHE A 168 -16.26 5.06 -12.02
N PRO A 169 -16.82 5.23 -13.24
CA PRO A 169 -17.67 4.23 -13.87
C PRO A 169 -16.85 2.98 -14.22
N GLN A 170 -17.51 1.83 -14.10
CA GLN A 170 -16.93 0.58 -14.58
C GLN A 170 -16.96 0.54 -16.10
N SER A 171 -15.86 0.14 -16.73
CA SER A 171 -15.76 -0.07 -18.17
C SER A 171 -15.07 -1.39 -18.47
N ASP A 172 -15.36 -1.94 -19.64
CA ASP A 172 -14.73 -3.16 -20.16
C ASP A 172 -13.39 -2.88 -20.88
N GLU A 173 -12.81 -1.70 -20.69
CA GLU A 173 -11.54 -1.35 -21.31
C GLU A 173 -10.39 -2.16 -20.72
N SER A 174 -9.38 -2.42 -21.56
CA SER A 174 -8.22 -3.21 -21.16
C SER A 174 -7.38 -2.46 -20.12
N PRO A 175 -7.05 -3.07 -18.96
CA PRO A 175 -6.14 -2.49 -17.96
C PRO A 175 -4.75 -2.14 -18.51
N TRP A 176 -4.38 -2.73 -19.65
CA TRP A 176 -3.06 -2.60 -20.27
C TRP A 176 -2.91 -1.39 -21.19
N THR A 177 -3.97 -0.64 -21.45
CA THR A 177 -3.89 0.65 -22.22
C THR A 177 -2.94 1.62 -21.52
N PHE A 178 -2.87 1.58 -20.18
CA PHE A 178 -1.93 2.35 -19.39
C PHE A 178 -0.45 2.07 -19.72
N LEU A 179 -0.09 0.84 -20.10
CA LEU A 179 1.30 0.49 -20.41
C LEU A 179 1.86 1.23 -21.62
N ARG A 180 1.04 1.49 -22.65
CA ARG A 180 1.45 2.29 -23.81
C ARG A 180 1.84 3.72 -23.43
N TRP A 181 1.22 4.21 -22.39
CA TRP A 181 1.49 5.51 -21.82
C TRP A 181 2.78 5.52 -20.99
N VAL A 182 3.04 4.46 -20.22
CA VAL A 182 4.26 4.30 -19.41
C VAL A 182 5.51 4.29 -20.30
N ASP A 183 5.47 3.63 -21.45
CA ASP A 183 6.61 3.61 -22.39
C ASP A 183 6.99 5.01 -22.86
N ALA A 184 6.01 5.88 -23.12
CA ALA A 184 6.26 7.27 -23.52
C ALA A 184 6.82 8.13 -22.37
N PHE A 185 6.58 7.79 -21.12
CA PHE A 185 6.94 8.56 -19.93
C PHE A 185 7.95 7.87 -19.02
N LEU A 186 8.70 6.91 -19.53
CA LEU A 186 9.76 6.23 -18.77
C LEU A 186 10.76 7.21 -18.08
N PRO A 187 11.19 8.32 -18.73
CA PRO A 187 12.02 9.31 -18.05
C PRO A 187 11.36 9.94 -16.82
N LEU A 188 10.03 10.07 -16.83
CA LEU A 188 9.27 10.62 -15.71
C LEU A 188 9.24 9.66 -14.50
N ALA A 189 9.29 8.36 -14.74
CA ALA A 189 9.41 7.35 -13.69
C ALA A 189 10.74 7.47 -12.94
N PHE A 190 11.84 7.72 -13.66
CA PHE A 190 13.15 7.97 -13.04
C PHE A 190 13.18 9.26 -12.23
N THR A 191 12.54 10.33 -12.69
CA THR A 191 12.42 11.57 -11.89
C THR A 191 11.62 11.34 -10.62
N GLY A 192 10.53 10.58 -10.67
CA GLY A 192 9.74 10.19 -9.49
C GLY A 192 10.57 9.43 -8.46
N LEU A 193 11.38 8.49 -8.91
CA LEU A 193 12.31 7.75 -8.05
C LEU A 193 13.36 8.68 -7.41
N CYS A 194 13.99 9.54 -8.19
CA CYS A 194 15.01 10.47 -7.69
C CYS A 194 14.44 11.47 -6.69
N THR A 195 13.24 11.99 -6.89
CA THR A 195 12.62 12.95 -5.97
C THR A 195 12.21 12.33 -4.64
N ASN A 196 11.83 11.06 -4.61
CA ASN A 196 11.40 10.39 -3.37
C ASN A 196 12.55 9.70 -2.61
N ILE A 197 13.65 9.34 -3.29
CA ILE A 197 14.82 8.72 -2.64
C ILE A 197 15.92 9.76 -2.38
N GLY A 198 15.98 10.82 -3.19
CA GLY A 198 17.00 11.87 -3.08
C GLY A 198 16.70 12.98 -2.07
N LEU A 199 15.55 12.93 -1.44
CA LEU A 199 15.13 13.78 -0.33
C LEU A 199 15.14 12.99 0.98
#